data_a923dc7e5012069cae96ec6f9dbf3a25
#
_entry.id   a923dc7e5012069cae96ec6f9dbf3a25
#
_cell.length_a   1.000
_cell.length_b   1.000
_cell.length_c   1.000
_cell.angle_alpha   90.00
_cell.angle_beta   90.00
_cell.angle_gamma   90.00
#
_symmetry.space_group_name_H-M   'P 1'
#
loop_
_entity.id
_entity.type
_entity.pdbx_description
1 polymer ?
#
loop_
_entity_poly.entity_id
_entity_poly.type
_entity_poly.pdbx_seq_one_letter_code
_entity_poly.pdbx_strand_id
1 'polypeptide(L)'
;MKSANQDLKVKVAPVQQRKPMDRKEKQMERKFGIFEHFEELNRAAAAQKKEGDKEALIALALENGLEKEDAEDYWETEDEDWGLCNATMAALGKLKLEEQELELQSQMKDWKDFVAQMVLEDETGDLARAVFSPKKELAEVLAAGLKTASRNRTRVDKRIIKKAGLPENAAYIGMCGRDELRGIITGYYLEDGKGAKA
;
A
#
# COMPACT_ATOMS: atom_id res chain seq x y z
N MET A 1 -2.41 3.99 56.45
CA MET A 1 -1.97 3.16 55.32
C MET A 1 -1.94 4.05 54.06
N LYS A 2 -0.74 4.45 53.63
CA LYS A 2 -0.53 5.31 52.45
C LYS A 2 -0.32 4.40 51.25
N SER A 3 -1.24 4.47 50.28
CA SER A 3 -1.13 3.77 49.01
C SER A 3 -0.20 4.56 48.08
N ALA A 4 0.90 3.94 47.66
CA ALA A 4 1.84 4.52 46.71
C ALA A 4 1.31 4.27 45.29
N ASN A 5 0.94 5.35 44.62
CA ASN A 5 0.63 5.37 43.20
C ASN A 5 1.95 5.54 42.44
N GLN A 6 2.50 4.48 41.87
CA GLN A 6 3.67 4.55 41.02
C GLN A 6 3.22 4.94 39.59
N ASP A 7 3.50 6.17 39.22
CA ASP A 7 3.39 6.67 37.83
C ASP A 7 4.40 5.93 36.94
N LEU A 8 3.89 4.98 36.16
CA LEU A 8 4.62 4.35 35.07
C LEU A 8 4.75 5.35 33.90
N LYS A 9 5.81 6.17 33.93
CA LYS A 9 6.24 6.95 32.77
C LYS A 9 6.81 6.01 31.72
N VAL A 10 6.01 5.62 30.75
CA VAL A 10 6.49 4.96 29.54
C VAL A 10 7.33 5.96 28.75
N LYS A 11 8.66 5.79 28.78
CA LYS A 11 9.57 6.51 27.89
C LYS A 11 9.42 5.93 26.49
N VAL A 12 8.65 6.59 25.62
CA VAL A 12 8.66 6.33 24.19
C VAL A 12 10.00 6.82 23.64
N ALA A 13 10.84 5.89 23.18
CA ALA A 13 12.06 6.23 22.48
C ALA A 13 11.73 7.01 21.19
N PRO A 14 12.54 8.03 20.81
CA PRO A 14 12.29 8.75 19.57
C PRO A 14 12.47 7.82 18.38
N VAL A 15 11.40 7.64 17.62
CA VAL A 15 11.46 6.96 16.32
C VAL A 15 12.37 7.80 15.43
N GLN A 16 13.50 7.23 15.02
CA GLN A 16 14.37 7.86 14.03
C GLN A 16 13.61 7.91 12.71
N GLN A 17 13.12 9.09 12.37
CA GLN A 17 12.51 9.36 11.08
C GLN A 17 13.60 9.22 10.00
N ARG A 18 13.61 8.08 9.30
CA ARG A 18 14.34 7.97 8.03
C ARG A 18 13.67 8.96 7.06
N LYS A 19 14.48 9.80 6.41
CA LYS A 19 13.98 10.64 5.31
C LYS A 19 13.36 9.72 4.26
N PRO A 20 12.16 10.04 3.72
CA PRO A 20 11.64 9.30 2.58
C PRO A 20 12.66 9.36 1.44
N MET A 21 13.01 8.20 0.91
CA MET A 21 13.92 8.06 -0.22
C MET A 21 13.32 8.68 -1.47
N ASP A 22 14.09 9.46 -2.22
CA ASP A 22 13.65 10.04 -3.48
C ASP A 22 13.38 8.91 -4.50
N ARG A 23 12.42 9.13 -5.40
CA ARG A 23 12.05 8.19 -6.47
C ARG A 23 13.26 7.73 -7.31
N LYS A 24 14.25 8.60 -7.51
CA LYS A 24 15.49 8.28 -8.22
C LYS A 24 16.42 7.37 -7.40
N GLU A 25 16.45 7.54 -6.08
CA GLU A 25 17.24 6.69 -5.18
C GLU A 25 16.66 5.27 -5.14
N LYS A 26 15.32 5.12 -5.12
CA LYS A 26 14.62 3.83 -5.24
C LYS A 26 14.90 3.10 -6.55
N GLN A 27 14.97 3.83 -7.67
CA GLN A 27 15.30 3.24 -8.96
C GLN A 27 16.73 2.65 -9.01
N MET A 28 17.66 3.27 -8.30
CA MET A 28 19.06 2.82 -8.26
C MET A 28 19.27 1.58 -7.39
N GLU A 29 18.38 1.26 -6.47
CA GLU A 29 18.49 0.06 -5.61
C GLU A 29 17.84 -1.19 -6.22
N ARG A 30 17.00 -1.06 -7.26
CA ARG A 30 16.35 -2.20 -7.89
C ARG A 30 17.28 -2.86 -8.90
N LYS A 31 17.57 -4.14 -8.68
CA LYS A 31 18.43 -4.95 -9.55
C LYS A 31 17.84 -5.13 -10.96
N PHE A 32 16.51 -5.27 -11.04
CA PHE A 32 15.82 -5.56 -12.29
C PHE A 32 15.06 -4.34 -12.86
N GLY A 33 15.13 -3.18 -12.21
CA GLY A 33 14.51 -1.95 -12.65
C GLY A 33 13.02 -1.85 -12.27
N ILE A 34 12.29 -1.00 -13.00
CA ILE A 34 10.86 -0.76 -12.79
C ILE A 34 10.11 -1.19 -14.04
N PHE A 35 9.05 -1.94 -13.86
CA PHE A 35 8.18 -2.41 -14.93
C PHE A 35 6.95 -1.49 -15.04
N GLU A 36 6.58 -1.09 -16.25
CA GLU A 36 5.35 -0.32 -16.49
C GLU A 36 4.11 -1.21 -16.47
N HIS A 37 4.27 -2.46 -16.94
CA HIS A 37 3.20 -3.44 -17.06
C HIS A 37 3.65 -4.79 -16.47
N PHE A 38 2.71 -5.57 -15.91
CA PHE A 38 3.03 -6.88 -15.35
C PHE A 38 3.51 -7.89 -16.42
N GLU A 39 3.12 -7.69 -17.67
CA GLU A 39 3.61 -8.48 -18.81
C GLU A 39 5.12 -8.29 -19.04
N GLU A 40 5.69 -7.13 -18.68
CA GLU A 40 7.12 -6.88 -18.74
C GLU A 40 7.86 -7.65 -17.64
N LEU A 41 7.26 -7.69 -16.44
CA LEU A 41 7.75 -8.50 -15.33
C LEU A 41 7.76 -9.98 -15.71
N ASN A 42 6.68 -10.48 -16.33
CA ASN A 42 6.60 -11.86 -16.82
C ASN A 42 7.65 -12.16 -17.89
N ARG A 43 7.91 -11.22 -18.81
CA ARG A 43 8.99 -11.38 -19.82
C ARG A 43 10.38 -11.44 -19.17
N ALA A 44 10.62 -10.62 -18.16
CA ALA A 44 11.87 -10.67 -17.40
C ALA A 44 12.02 -12.00 -16.66
N ALA A 45 10.94 -12.50 -16.05
CA ALA A 45 10.93 -13.82 -15.39
C ALA A 45 11.20 -14.97 -16.37
N ALA A 46 10.57 -14.94 -17.56
CA ALA A 46 10.81 -15.93 -18.60
C ALA A 46 12.27 -15.93 -19.09
N ALA A 47 12.90 -14.75 -19.17
CA ALA A 47 14.32 -14.65 -19.50
C ALA A 47 15.20 -15.34 -18.44
N GLN A 48 14.97 -15.09 -17.15
CA GLN A 48 15.72 -15.74 -16.07
C GLN A 48 15.54 -17.26 -16.07
N LYS A 49 14.31 -17.73 -16.30
CA LYS A 49 14.00 -19.16 -16.41
C LYS A 49 14.74 -19.80 -17.61
N LYS A 50 14.76 -19.14 -18.75
CA LYS A 50 15.46 -19.60 -19.95
C LYS A 50 16.99 -19.64 -19.77
N GLU A 51 17.54 -18.71 -18.99
CA GLU A 51 18.96 -18.66 -18.65
C GLU A 51 19.35 -19.70 -17.59
N GLY A 52 18.37 -20.33 -16.94
CA GLY A 52 18.59 -21.30 -15.86
C GLY A 52 18.96 -20.66 -14.52
N ASP A 53 18.69 -19.35 -14.34
CA ASP A 53 19.02 -18.61 -13.12
C ASP A 53 17.79 -18.53 -12.18
N LYS A 54 17.58 -19.62 -11.40
CA LYS A 54 16.49 -19.70 -10.41
C LYS A 54 16.65 -18.65 -9.31
N GLU A 55 17.88 -18.32 -8.92
CA GLU A 55 18.14 -17.34 -7.86
C GLU A 55 17.76 -15.92 -8.33
N ALA A 56 18.09 -15.57 -9.56
CA ALA A 56 17.69 -14.30 -10.15
C ALA A 56 16.16 -14.21 -10.32
N LEU A 57 15.49 -15.30 -10.70
CA LEU A 57 14.04 -15.35 -10.77
C LEU A 57 13.37 -15.09 -9.40
N ILE A 58 13.85 -15.75 -8.35
CA ILE A 58 13.35 -15.53 -6.98
C ILE A 58 13.60 -14.08 -6.54
N ALA A 59 14.79 -13.56 -6.81
CA ALA A 59 15.12 -12.18 -6.48
C ALA A 59 14.21 -11.17 -7.22
N LEU A 60 13.91 -11.43 -8.51
CA LEU A 60 12.98 -10.64 -9.32
C LEU A 60 11.57 -10.64 -8.70
N ALA A 61 11.05 -11.80 -8.30
CA ALA A 61 9.73 -11.92 -7.67
C ALA A 61 9.67 -11.11 -6.36
N LEU A 62 10.62 -11.32 -5.45
CA LEU A 62 10.70 -10.63 -4.17
C LEU A 62 10.84 -9.10 -4.33
N GLU A 63 11.63 -8.64 -5.30
CA GLU A 63 11.80 -7.21 -5.60
C GLU A 63 10.49 -6.55 -6.04
N ASN A 64 9.56 -7.33 -6.59
CA ASN A 64 8.24 -6.89 -7.02
C ASN A 64 7.11 -7.24 -6.03
N GLY A 65 7.47 -7.68 -4.81
CA GLY A 65 6.54 -7.94 -3.71
C GLY A 65 5.77 -9.26 -3.82
N LEU A 66 6.13 -10.11 -4.79
CA LEU A 66 5.61 -11.47 -4.91
C LEU A 66 6.25 -12.38 -3.87
N GLU A 67 5.67 -13.55 -3.62
CA GLU A 67 6.24 -14.52 -2.70
C GLU A 67 7.31 -15.38 -3.41
N LYS A 68 8.17 -15.98 -2.60
CA LYS A 68 9.19 -16.90 -3.13
C LYS A 68 8.54 -18.13 -3.79
N GLU A 69 7.47 -18.58 -3.20
CA GLU A 69 6.68 -19.71 -3.67
C GLU A 69 6.13 -19.47 -5.07
N ASP A 70 5.65 -18.26 -5.38
CA ASP A 70 5.20 -17.89 -6.74
C ASP A 70 6.31 -18.10 -7.79
N ALA A 71 7.55 -17.74 -7.44
CA ALA A 71 8.70 -17.93 -8.32
C ALA A 71 9.11 -19.41 -8.44
N GLU A 72 9.00 -20.18 -7.36
CA GLU A 72 9.30 -21.61 -7.35
C GLU A 72 8.27 -22.37 -8.19
N ASP A 73 6.98 -22.09 -8.03
CA ASP A 73 5.91 -22.68 -8.83
C ASP A 73 6.06 -22.34 -10.33
N TYR A 74 6.39 -21.08 -10.63
CA TYR A 74 6.66 -20.66 -12.00
C TYR A 74 7.91 -21.38 -12.57
N TRP A 75 8.94 -21.59 -11.77
CA TRP A 75 10.14 -22.31 -12.21
C TRP A 75 9.85 -23.76 -12.60
N GLU A 76 8.96 -24.43 -11.85
CA GLU A 76 8.65 -25.85 -12.02
C GLU A 76 7.61 -26.10 -13.12
N THR A 77 6.81 -25.10 -13.53
CA THR A 77 5.80 -25.29 -14.57
C THR A 77 6.45 -25.53 -15.95
N GLU A 78 5.88 -26.45 -16.72
CA GLU A 78 6.25 -26.68 -18.13
C GLU A 78 5.33 -25.90 -19.10
N ASP A 79 4.28 -25.25 -18.58
CA ASP A 79 3.34 -24.49 -19.38
C ASP A 79 3.96 -23.15 -19.81
N GLU A 80 4.21 -23.01 -21.11
CA GLU A 80 4.80 -21.80 -21.70
C GLU A 80 3.86 -20.57 -21.64
N ASP A 81 2.54 -20.79 -21.53
CA ASP A 81 1.54 -19.74 -21.42
C ASP A 81 1.40 -19.22 -19.98
N TRP A 82 2.00 -19.93 -19.00
CA TRP A 82 1.98 -19.52 -17.60
C TRP A 82 2.99 -18.42 -17.34
N GLY A 83 2.53 -17.30 -16.78
CA GLY A 83 3.42 -16.21 -16.33
C GLY A 83 3.77 -16.31 -14.83
N LEU A 84 4.82 -15.60 -14.40
CA LEU A 84 5.19 -15.48 -12.99
C LEU A 84 4.03 -14.93 -12.15
N CYS A 85 3.27 -13.97 -12.69
CA CYS A 85 2.13 -13.38 -12.01
C CYS A 85 1.05 -12.91 -13.01
N ASN A 86 -0.16 -12.74 -12.50
CA ASN A 86 -1.21 -11.98 -13.17
C ASN A 86 -1.24 -10.51 -12.70
N ALA A 87 -2.11 -9.68 -13.30
CA ALA A 87 -2.23 -8.27 -12.95
C ALA A 87 -2.56 -8.06 -11.46
N THR A 88 -3.44 -8.89 -10.91
CA THR A 88 -3.86 -8.81 -9.50
C THR A 88 -2.70 -9.12 -8.57
N MET A 89 -1.94 -10.19 -8.79
CA MET A 89 -0.76 -10.55 -7.99
C MET A 89 0.28 -9.42 -8.03
N ALA A 90 0.57 -8.88 -9.21
CA ALA A 90 1.51 -7.78 -9.37
C ALA A 90 1.07 -6.51 -8.62
N ALA A 91 -0.23 -6.16 -8.68
CA ALA A 91 -0.79 -5.02 -7.95
C ALA A 91 -0.71 -5.22 -6.43
N LEU A 92 -1.06 -6.40 -5.92
CA LEU A 92 -0.97 -6.71 -4.50
C LEU A 92 0.48 -6.70 -4.00
N GLY A 93 1.42 -7.21 -4.81
CA GLY A 93 2.85 -7.14 -4.54
C GLY A 93 3.33 -5.70 -4.40
N LYS A 94 2.94 -4.82 -5.31
CA LYS A 94 3.27 -3.39 -5.23
C LYS A 94 2.67 -2.74 -3.97
N LEU A 95 1.40 -2.99 -3.66
CA LEU A 95 0.76 -2.45 -2.45
C LEU A 95 1.46 -2.93 -1.16
N LYS A 96 1.94 -4.18 -1.13
CA LYS A 96 2.74 -4.73 -0.02
C LYS A 96 4.06 -3.99 0.15
N LEU A 97 4.77 -3.70 -0.94
CA LEU A 97 6.02 -2.94 -0.89
C LEU A 97 5.79 -1.50 -0.44
N GLU A 98 4.75 -0.82 -0.95
CA GLU A 98 4.40 0.54 -0.56
C GLU A 98 3.94 0.61 0.91
N GLU A 99 3.22 -0.41 1.42
CA GLU A 99 2.88 -0.52 2.86
C GLU A 99 4.13 -0.55 3.73
N GLN A 100 5.11 -1.39 3.37
CA GLN A 100 6.37 -1.53 4.10
C GLN A 100 7.19 -0.25 4.07
N GLU A 101 7.27 0.38 2.90
CA GLU A 101 8.03 1.60 2.71
C GLU A 101 7.45 2.79 3.45
N LEU A 102 6.12 2.93 3.45
CA LEU A 102 5.39 3.97 4.15
C LEU A 102 5.21 3.66 5.65
N GLU A 103 5.65 2.48 6.10
CA GLU A 103 5.50 2.00 7.50
C GLU A 103 4.05 2.15 8.00
N LEU A 104 3.08 1.77 7.13
CA LEU A 104 1.66 2.00 7.39
C LEU A 104 1.17 1.28 8.65
N GLN A 105 0.38 1.99 9.46
CA GLN A 105 -0.22 1.46 10.68
C GLN A 105 -1.67 1.90 10.81
N SER A 106 -2.45 1.13 11.59
CA SER A 106 -3.83 1.47 11.97
C SER A 106 -4.67 1.87 10.75
N GLN A 107 -5.35 3.01 10.81
CA GLN A 107 -6.26 3.50 9.77
C GLN A 107 -5.65 3.58 8.36
N MET A 108 -4.35 3.90 8.25
CA MET A 108 -3.69 3.98 6.94
C MET A 108 -3.51 2.59 6.34
N LYS A 109 -3.23 1.59 7.16
CA LYS A 109 -3.19 0.18 6.76
C LYS A 109 -4.58 -0.31 6.35
N ASP A 110 -5.63 0.00 7.11
CA ASP A 110 -7.01 -0.37 6.77
C ASP A 110 -7.43 0.22 5.40
N TRP A 111 -6.99 1.44 5.08
CA TRP A 111 -7.27 2.06 3.78
C TRP A 111 -6.49 1.37 2.65
N LYS A 112 -5.23 0.98 2.86
CA LYS A 112 -4.48 0.17 1.90
C LYS A 112 -5.15 -1.20 1.71
N ASP A 113 -5.57 -1.86 2.79
CA ASP A 113 -6.28 -3.15 2.72
C ASP A 113 -7.60 -3.01 1.94
N PHE A 114 -8.27 -1.86 2.04
CA PHE A 114 -9.44 -1.59 1.21
C PHE A 114 -9.11 -1.42 -0.28
N VAL A 115 -7.97 -0.79 -0.62
CA VAL A 115 -7.48 -0.77 -2.02
C VAL A 115 -7.23 -2.19 -2.52
N ALA A 116 -6.55 -3.02 -1.72
CA ALA A 116 -6.28 -4.42 -2.06
C ALA A 116 -7.57 -5.22 -2.26
N GLN A 117 -8.58 -5.02 -1.39
CA GLN A 117 -9.90 -5.63 -1.55
C GLN A 117 -10.56 -5.23 -2.88
N MET A 118 -10.53 -3.94 -3.24
CA MET A 118 -11.10 -3.48 -4.52
C MET A 118 -10.38 -4.08 -5.72
N VAL A 119 -9.05 -4.27 -5.65
CA VAL A 119 -8.28 -4.95 -6.69
C VAL A 119 -8.71 -6.40 -6.84
N LEU A 120 -8.98 -7.10 -5.73
CA LEU A 120 -9.45 -8.50 -5.74
C LEU A 120 -10.89 -8.62 -6.27
N GLU A 121 -11.72 -7.61 -6.06
CA GLU A 121 -13.13 -7.57 -6.50
C GLU A 121 -13.28 -7.14 -7.97
N ASP A 122 -12.24 -6.58 -8.58
CA ASP A 122 -12.26 -6.10 -9.97
C ASP A 122 -12.06 -7.24 -10.96
N GLU A 123 -13.17 -7.77 -11.49
CA GLU A 123 -13.17 -8.84 -12.50
C GLU A 123 -12.54 -8.42 -13.84
N THR A 124 -12.46 -7.11 -14.14
CA THR A 124 -11.88 -6.62 -15.39
C THR A 124 -10.35 -6.59 -15.35
N GLY A 125 -9.77 -6.50 -14.18
CA GLY A 125 -8.34 -6.33 -13.94
C GLY A 125 -7.81 -4.93 -14.31
N ASP A 126 -8.68 -3.98 -14.64
CA ASP A 126 -8.27 -2.63 -15.00
C ASP A 126 -7.71 -1.87 -13.80
N LEU A 127 -8.34 -2.04 -12.62
CA LEU A 127 -7.83 -1.46 -11.39
C LEU A 127 -6.48 -2.07 -11.00
N ALA A 128 -6.33 -3.39 -11.16
CA ALA A 128 -5.07 -4.08 -10.90
C ALA A 128 -3.93 -3.53 -11.78
N ARG A 129 -4.16 -3.39 -13.10
CA ARG A 129 -3.18 -2.78 -14.02
C ARG A 129 -2.83 -1.35 -13.63
N ALA A 130 -3.84 -0.54 -13.28
CA ALA A 130 -3.65 0.85 -12.88
C ALA A 130 -2.87 0.96 -11.56
N VAL A 131 -3.15 0.11 -10.57
CA VAL A 131 -2.42 0.05 -9.29
C VAL A 131 -0.97 -0.37 -9.52
N PHE A 132 -0.69 -1.35 -10.38
CA PHE A 132 0.67 -1.79 -10.68
C PHE A 132 1.51 -0.71 -11.38
N SER A 133 0.88 0.19 -12.14
CA SER A 133 1.60 1.25 -12.86
C SER A 133 2.53 2.05 -11.93
N PRO A 134 3.80 2.27 -12.32
CA PRO A 134 4.75 3.06 -11.51
C PRO A 134 4.44 4.55 -11.48
N LYS A 135 3.47 5.00 -12.31
CA LYS A 135 3.00 6.40 -12.35
C LYS A 135 1.96 6.69 -11.27
N LYS A 136 1.45 5.67 -10.61
CA LYS A 136 0.43 5.77 -9.56
C LYS A 136 1.02 5.31 -8.22
N GLU A 137 0.76 6.05 -7.16
CA GLU A 137 1.33 5.81 -5.82
C GLU A 137 0.20 5.69 -4.79
N LEU A 138 0.29 4.70 -3.91
CA LEU A 138 -0.66 4.53 -2.79
C LEU A 138 -0.69 5.78 -1.89
N ALA A 139 0.46 6.43 -1.70
CA ALA A 139 0.58 7.64 -0.90
C ALA A 139 -0.39 8.76 -1.32
N GLU A 140 -0.65 8.90 -2.62
CA GLU A 140 -1.60 9.92 -3.14
C GLU A 140 -3.04 9.59 -2.75
N VAL A 141 -3.44 8.31 -2.80
CA VAL A 141 -4.76 7.86 -2.35
C VAL A 141 -4.93 8.12 -0.85
N LEU A 142 -3.92 7.75 -0.05
CA LEU A 142 -3.94 7.96 1.40
C LEU A 142 -3.98 9.45 1.76
N ALA A 143 -3.23 10.28 1.03
CA ALA A 143 -3.23 11.73 1.21
C ALA A 143 -4.61 12.34 0.88
N ALA A 144 -5.27 11.89 -0.19
CA ALA A 144 -6.61 12.33 -0.55
C ALA A 144 -7.64 11.91 0.51
N GLY A 145 -7.56 10.66 0.99
CA GLY A 145 -8.39 10.17 2.10
C GLY A 145 -8.20 10.98 3.38
N LEU A 146 -6.95 11.28 3.75
CA LEU A 146 -6.62 12.10 4.92
C LEU A 146 -7.16 13.53 4.77
N LYS A 147 -7.06 14.13 3.59
CA LYS A 147 -7.64 15.45 3.28
C LYS A 147 -9.15 15.45 3.43
N THR A 148 -9.82 14.40 2.95
CA THR A 148 -11.26 14.22 3.12
C THR A 148 -11.64 14.06 4.60
N ALA A 149 -10.94 13.20 5.35
CA ALA A 149 -11.15 13.06 6.79
C ALA A 149 -10.96 14.39 7.54
N SER A 150 -9.99 15.22 7.12
CA SER A 150 -9.77 16.54 7.71
C SER A 150 -10.93 17.52 7.42
N ARG A 151 -11.54 17.47 6.23
CA ARG A 151 -12.72 18.29 5.88
C ARG A 151 -13.96 17.85 6.63
N ASN A 152 -14.14 16.54 6.83
CA ASN A 152 -15.31 15.95 7.49
C ASN A 152 -15.25 16.05 9.03
N ARG A 153 -14.42 16.93 9.58
CA ARG A 153 -14.28 17.08 11.03
C ARG A 153 -15.57 17.58 11.66
N THR A 154 -16.09 16.77 12.58
CA THR A 154 -17.28 17.09 13.38
C THR A 154 -16.94 17.22 14.85
N ARG A 155 -17.68 18.07 15.56
CA ARG A 155 -17.51 18.22 17.00
C ARG A 155 -18.12 17.02 17.73
N VAL A 156 -17.36 16.42 18.63
CA VAL A 156 -17.84 15.35 19.49
C VAL A 156 -18.62 15.95 20.68
N ASP A 157 -19.74 15.33 21.04
CA ASP A 157 -20.53 15.74 22.22
C ASP A 157 -19.68 15.62 23.50
N LYS A 158 -19.73 16.65 24.34
CA LYS A 158 -18.95 16.72 25.59
C LYS A 158 -19.20 15.54 26.52
N ARG A 159 -20.43 14.98 26.54
CA ARG A 159 -20.78 13.81 27.36
C ARG A 159 -20.01 12.54 26.90
N ILE A 160 -19.78 12.40 25.59
CA ILE A 160 -18.98 11.31 25.03
C ILE A 160 -17.52 11.47 25.45
N ILE A 161 -16.97 12.67 25.27
CA ILE A 161 -15.57 13.00 25.65
C ILE A 161 -15.33 12.72 27.13
N LYS A 162 -16.25 13.17 28.01
CA LYS A 162 -16.17 12.93 29.44
C LYS A 162 -16.20 11.43 29.79
N LYS A 163 -17.08 10.65 29.14
CA LYS A 163 -17.16 9.20 29.36
C LYS A 163 -15.93 8.45 28.85
N ALA A 164 -15.29 8.96 27.80
CA ALA A 164 -14.04 8.41 27.26
C ALA A 164 -12.81 8.79 28.11
N GLY A 165 -12.94 9.66 29.11
CA GLY A 165 -11.79 10.13 29.91
C GLY A 165 -10.81 10.99 29.13
N LEU A 166 -11.25 11.59 28.00
CA LEU A 166 -10.38 12.40 27.15
C LEU A 166 -10.42 13.87 27.55
N PRO A 167 -9.33 14.64 27.33
CA PRO A 167 -9.32 16.08 27.59
C PRO A 167 -10.27 16.82 26.64
N GLU A 168 -10.87 17.92 27.12
CA GLU A 168 -11.87 18.67 26.35
C GLU A 168 -11.40 19.23 25.01
N ASN A 169 -10.10 19.37 24.79
CA ASN A 169 -9.51 19.81 23.54
C ASN A 169 -9.53 18.73 22.44
N ALA A 170 -9.77 17.45 22.77
CA ALA A 170 -9.96 16.34 21.82
C ALA A 170 -11.40 16.31 21.26
N ALA A 171 -11.98 17.48 20.97
CA ALA A 171 -13.42 17.62 20.72
C ALA A 171 -13.84 17.39 19.26
N TYR A 172 -12.94 17.04 18.37
CA TYR A 172 -13.24 16.86 16.94
C TYR A 172 -12.76 15.50 16.45
N ILE A 173 -13.60 14.85 15.66
CA ILE A 173 -13.25 13.64 14.93
C ILE A 173 -13.57 13.84 13.45
N GLY A 174 -12.68 13.45 12.58
CA GLY A 174 -12.88 13.43 11.13
C GLY A 174 -12.59 12.05 10.60
N MET A 175 -13.41 11.60 9.65
CA MET A 175 -13.24 10.30 9.00
C MET A 175 -13.47 10.45 7.50
N CYS A 176 -12.77 9.66 6.71
CA CYS A 176 -13.09 9.36 5.32
C CYS A 176 -13.95 8.09 5.32
N GLY A 177 -15.20 8.21 4.88
CA GLY A 177 -16.12 7.08 4.79
C GLY A 177 -15.69 6.09 3.69
N ARG A 178 -16.26 4.88 3.75
CA ARG A 178 -15.90 3.81 2.80
C ARG A 178 -16.26 4.17 1.36
N ASP A 179 -17.41 4.82 1.15
CA ASP A 179 -17.86 5.25 -0.17
C ASP A 179 -17.01 6.40 -0.73
N GLU A 180 -16.61 7.34 0.13
CA GLU A 180 -15.70 8.42 -0.23
C GLU A 180 -14.33 7.87 -0.62
N LEU A 181 -13.81 6.92 0.16
CA LEU A 181 -12.53 6.27 -0.13
C LEU A 181 -12.60 5.48 -1.45
N ARG A 182 -13.69 4.75 -1.71
CA ARG A 182 -13.95 4.08 -3.00
C ARG A 182 -13.91 5.06 -4.15
N GLY A 183 -14.59 6.20 -4.03
CA GLY A 183 -14.57 7.27 -5.03
C GLY A 183 -13.16 7.83 -5.28
N ILE A 184 -12.38 8.03 -4.21
CA ILE A 184 -10.98 8.48 -4.30
C ILE A 184 -10.13 7.46 -5.06
N ILE A 185 -10.23 6.17 -4.73
CA ILE A 185 -9.47 5.08 -5.36
C ILE A 185 -9.80 5.01 -6.85
N THR A 186 -11.10 4.94 -7.18
CA THR A 186 -11.56 4.86 -8.58
C THR A 186 -11.12 6.08 -9.38
N GLY A 187 -11.33 7.29 -8.84
CA GLY A 187 -10.95 8.54 -9.50
C GLY A 187 -9.44 8.68 -9.70
N TYR A 188 -8.63 8.20 -8.75
CA TYR A 188 -7.18 8.28 -8.87
C TYR A 188 -6.61 7.24 -9.82
N TYR A 189 -7.03 5.99 -9.71
CA TYR A 189 -6.42 4.91 -10.50
C TYR A 189 -7.01 4.78 -11.90
N LEU A 190 -8.34 4.94 -12.08
CA LEU A 190 -9.03 4.65 -13.35
C LEU A 190 -9.36 5.89 -14.17
N GLU A 191 -9.43 7.08 -13.56
CA GLU A 191 -9.67 8.31 -14.31
C GLU A 191 -8.35 8.97 -14.68
N ASP A 192 -8.10 9.19 -15.96
CA ASP A 192 -6.92 9.88 -16.46
C ASP A 192 -6.88 11.33 -15.96
N GLY A 193 -6.18 11.58 -14.84
CA GLY A 193 -5.68 12.89 -14.45
C GLY A 193 -6.69 14.02 -14.19
N LYS A 194 -8.01 13.77 -14.19
CA LYS A 194 -9.05 14.79 -13.97
C LYS A 194 -9.56 14.90 -12.53
N GLY A 195 -9.17 13.99 -11.65
CA GLY A 195 -9.75 13.84 -10.30
C GLY A 195 -9.09 14.60 -9.15
N ALA A 196 -8.01 15.34 -9.36
CA ALA A 196 -7.25 15.97 -8.27
C ALA A 196 -7.42 17.51 -8.19
N LYS A 197 -8.53 18.05 -8.69
CA LYS A 197 -8.87 19.47 -8.50
C LYS A 197 -10.25 19.60 -7.87
N ALA A 198 -10.31 19.53 -6.54
CA ALA A 198 -11.40 20.10 -5.75
C ALA A 198 -10.87 20.50 -4.35
#